data_ce06d9e98b089a7dd786b910aeac411d
#
_entry.id   ce06d9e98b089a7dd786b910aeac411d
#
_cell.length_a   1.000
_cell.length_b   1.000
_cell.length_c   1.000
_cell.angle_alpha   90.00
_cell.angle_beta   90.00
_cell.angle_gamma   90.00
#
_symmetry.space_group_name_H-M   'P 1'
#
loop_
_entity.id
_entity.type
_entity.pdbx_description
1 polymer ?
#
loop_
_entity_poly.entity_id
_entity_poly.type
_entity_poly.pdbx_seq_one_letter_code
_entity_poly.pdbx_strand_id
1 'polypeptide(L)'
;AYNILACYSICRELGVDSKIIVDTLNNYILKNGRVVEFKVGNNYGTLLTSKHENSISYDQSLRVATNYKKDVTAFVMVDAISRKYFTSETSWLWDIDFELLNSPNIKKIVLTGRYASDVAERFLYAGIDFNKAYLEKDIETAVNYLKNNTIGHIYAITCFSDQHKLLNRVEVLK
;
A
#
# COMPACT_ATOMS: atom_id res chain seq x y z
N ALA A 1 -3.73 3.58 14.97
CA ALA A 1 -3.37 3.94 16.34
C ALA A 1 -4.63 4.20 17.20
N TYR A 2 -5.53 5.12 16.80
CA TYR A 2 -6.69 5.53 17.62
C TYR A 2 -7.64 4.36 17.97
N ASN A 3 -7.94 3.46 17.05
CA ASN A 3 -8.82 2.31 17.32
C ASN A 3 -8.19 1.36 18.35
N ILE A 4 -6.88 1.17 18.30
CA ILE A 4 -6.15 0.35 19.29
C ILE A 4 -6.20 1.02 20.65
N LEU A 5 -5.96 2.33 20.70
CA LEU A 5 -6.04 3.10 21.94
C LEU A 5 -7.45 3.05 22.56
N ALA A 6 -8.49 3.24 21.73
CA ALA A 6 -9.88 3.15 22.19
C ALA A 6 -10.20 1.75 22.74
N CYS A 7 -9.80 0.69 22.03
CA CYS A 7 -9.98 -0.69 22.49
C CYS A 7 -9.27 -0.92 23.82
N TYR A 8 -8.01 -0.50 23.92
CA TYR A 8 -7.24 -0.62 25.17
C TYR A 8 -7.93 0.11 26.34
N SER A 9 -8.35 1.37 26.12
CA SER A 9 -9.00 2.17 27.18
C SER A 9 -10.30 1.53 27.66
N ILE A 10 -11.15 1.07 26.73
CA ILE A 10 -12.42 0.40 27.09
C ILE A 10 -12.15 -0.89 27.88
N CYS A 11 -11.20 -1.72 27.43
CA CYS A 11 -10.85 -2.95 28.15
C CYS A 11 -10.32 -2.65 29.56
N ARG A 12 -9.53 -1.57 29.74
CA ARG A 12 -9.05 -1.14 31.07
C ARG A 12 -10.20 -0.71 31.98
N GLU A 13 -11.15 0.06 31.48
CA GLU A 13 -12.36 0.47 32.22
C GLU A 13 -13.22 -0.74 32.64
N LEU A 14 -13.23 -1.79 31.83
CA LEU A 14 -13.90 -3.07 32.15
C LEU A 14 -13.08 -3.96 33.11
N GLY A 15 -11.96 -3.50 33.61
CA GLY A 15 -11.14 -4.20 34.58
C GLY A 15 -10.20 -5.26 34.00
N VAL A 16 -10.02 -5.31 32.66
CA VAL A 16 -9.09 -6.26 32.04
C VAL A 16 -7.65 -5.83 32.33
N ASP A 17 -6.81 -6.79 32.70
CA ASP A 17 -5.39 -6.53 32.97
C ASP A 17 -4.66 -6.03 31.72
N SER A 18 -3.79 -5.03 31.91
CA SER A 18 -3.01 -4.39 30.86
C SER A 18 -2.18 -5.38 30.03
N LYS A 19 -1.58 -6.36 30.70
CA LYS A 19 -0.74 -7.37 30.06
C LYS A 19 -1.57 -8.26 29.12
N ILE A 20 -2.76 -8.68 29.56
CA ILE A 20 -3.68 -9.49 28.74
C ILE A 20 -4.08 -8.71 27.48
N ILE A 21 -4.40 -7.42 27.61
CA ILE A 21 -4.77 -6.59 26.45
C ILE A 21 -3.61 -6.49 25.46
N VAL A 22 -2.42 -6.18 25.95
CA VAL A 22 -1.22 -6.02 25.11
C VAL A 22 -0.85 -7.34 24.44
N ASP A 23 -0.84 -8.45 25.17
CA ASP A 23 -0.53 -9.77 24.60
C ASP A 23 -1.55 -10.19 23.54
N THR A 24 -2.84 -9.91 23.76
CA THR A 24 -3.90 -10.18 22.79
C THR A 24 -3.72 -9.34 21.52
N LEU A 25 -3.43 -8.05 21.66
CA LEU A 25 -3.23 -7.15 20.51
C LEU A 25 -1.97 -7.51 19.71
N ASN A 26 -0.89 -7.90 20.38
CA ASN A 26 0.37 -8.29 19.73
C ASN A 26 0.26 -9.63 18.97
N ASN A 27 -0.60 -10.54 19.45
CA ASN A 27 -0.82 -11.84 18.83
C ASN A 27 -2.02 -11.85 17.88
N TYR A 28 -2.66 -10.68 17.65
CA TYR A 28 -3.82 -10.59 16.78
C TYR A 28 -3.44 -10.73 15.31
N ILE A 29 -3.98 -11.75 14.65
CA ILE A 29 -3.79 -11.96 13.21
C ILE A 29 -4.90 -11.21 12.45
N LEU A 30 -4.50 -10.26 11.62
CA LEU A 30 -5.41 -9.50 10.76
C LEU A 30 -6.05 -10.42 9.71
N LYS A 31 -7.33 -10.74 9.89
CA LYS A 31 -8.08 -11.64 8.97
C LYS A 31 -8.85 -10.90 7.86
N ASN A 32 -8.75 -9.59 7.79
CA ASN A 32 -9.61 -8.78 6.91
C ASN A 32 -9.03 -8.53 5.51
N GLY A 33 -7.94 -9.19 5.12
CA GLY A 33 -7.34 -9.10 3.78
C GLY A 33 -6.75 -7.72 3.43
N ARG A 34 -6.49 -6.86 4.43
CA ARG A 34 -5.89 -5.54 4.19
C ARG A 34 -4.37 -5.55 4.15
N VAL A 35 -3.79 -6.58 4.73
CA VAL A 35 -2.36 -6.87 4.66
C VAL A 35 -2.26 -8.30 4.16
N VAL A 36 -1.68 -8.51 2.98
CA VAL A 36 -1.57 -9.82 2.35
C VAL A 36 -0.16 -10.01 1.86
N GLU A 37 0.49 -11.08 2.31
CA GLU A 37 1.79 -11.48 1.80
C GLU A 37 1.62 -12.22 0.47
N PHE A 38 2.48 -11.91 -0.49
CA PHE A 38 2.44 -12.53 -1.81
C PHE A 38 3.83 -12.76 -2.38
N LYS A 39 3.88 -13.55 -3.46
CA LYS A 39 5.09 -13.81 -4.23
C LYS A 39 4.83 -13.59 -5.71
N VAL A 40 5.80 -12.99 -6.40
CA VAL A 40 5.79 -12.81 -7.86
C VAL A 40 7.16 -13.20 -8.44
N GLY A 41 7.20 -14.29 -9.20
CA GLY A 41 8.48 -14.91 -9.55
C GLY A 41 9.23 -15.35 -8.28
N ASN A 42 10.46 -14.88 -8.11
CA ASN A 42 11.27 -15.14 -6.91
C ASN A 42 11.19 -14.03 -5.86
N ASN A 43 10.38 -12.99 -6.10
CA ASN A 43 10.31 -11.82 -5.24
C ASN A 43 9.13 -11.92 -4.27
N TYR A 44 9.34 -11.46 -3.04
CA TYR A 44 8.32 -11.42 -1.99
C TYR A 44 7.78 -10.01 -1.85
N GLY A 45 6.49 -9.91 -1.54
CA GLY A 45 5.82 -8.64 -1.35
C GLY A 45 4.73 -8.67 -0.29
N THR A 46 4.40 -7.49 0.19
CA THR A 46 3.29 -7.22 1.10
C THR A 46 2.33 -6.25 0.41
N LEU A 47 1.09 -6.68 0.24
CA LEU A 47 0.01 -5.83 -0.22
C LEU A 47 -0.60 -5.09 0.98
N LEU A 48 -0.68 -3.77 0.85
CA LEU A 48 -1.31 -2.87 1.82
C LEU A 48 -2.51 -2.20 1.15
N THR A 49 -3.70 -2.41 1.69
CA THR A 49 -4.92 -1.89 1.07
C THR A 49 -5.56 -0.77 1.89
N SER A 50 -5.89 0.30 1.20
CA SER A 50 -6.56 1.48 1.72
C SER A 50 -7.99 1.56 1.21
N LYS A 51 -8.83 2.39 1.83
CA LYS A 51 -10.12 2.77 1.23
C LYS A 51 -9.87 3.83 0.18
N HIS A 52 -10.74 3.90 -0.84
CA HIS A 52 -10.82 5.05 -1.72
C HIS A 52 -11.02 6.35 -0.92
N GLU A 53 -10.57 7.45 -1.45
CA GLU A 53 -10.78 8.78 -0.88
C GLU A 53 -10.29 8.91 0.57
N ASN A 54 -9.30 8.09 0.96
CA ASN A 54 -8.72 8.12 2.31
C ASN A 54 -7.20 8.26 2.23
N SER A 55 -6.74 9.49 2.02
CA SER A 55 -5.32 9.86 1.94
C SER A 55 -4.54 9.40 3.16
N ILE A 56 -5.09 9.55 4.38
CA ILE A 56 -4.44 9.12 5.63
C ILE A 56 -4.10 7.62 5.61
N SER A 57 -4.99 6.78 5.07
CA SER A 57 -4.73 5.34 4.97
C SER A 57 -3.63 5.02 3.95
N TYR A 58 -3.57 5.76 2.84
CA TYR A 58 -2.48 5.65 1.88
C TYR A 58 -1.15 6.09 2.50
N ASP A 59 -1.13 7.21 3.22
CA ASP A 59 0.07 7.71 3.91
C ASP A 59 0.60 6.68 4.92
N GLN A 60 -0.28 6.00 5.66
CA GLN A 60 0.15 4.93 6.57
C GLN A 60 0.76 3.76 5.80
N SER A 61 0.23 3.38 4.64
CA SER A 61 0.79 2.34 3.79
C SER A 61 2.16 2.75 3.23
N LEU A 62 2.30 4.00 2.78
CA LEU A 62 3.57 4.57 2.35
C LEU A 62 4.60 4.56 3.49
N ARG A 63 4.20 4.97 4.70
CA ARG A 63 5.09 4.96 5.89
C ARG A 63 5.55 3.56 6.26
N VAL A 64 4.73 2.52 6.10
CA VAL A 64 5.17 1.13 6.31
C VAL A 64 6.30 0.79 5.34
N ALA A 65 6.14 1.11 4.05
CA ALA A 65 7.15 0.85 3.03
C ALA A 65 8.45 1.64 3.29
N THR A 66 8.34 2.93 3.62
CA THR A 66 9.51 3.81 3.83
C THR A 66 10.25 3.57 5.14
N ASN A 67 9.57 3.04 6.15
CA ASN A 67 10.20 2.65 7.42
C ASN A 67 10.84 1.25 7.38
N TYR A 68 10.69 0.52 6.29
CA TYR A 68 11.35 -0.78 6.13
C TYR A 68 12.86 -0.60 6.03
N LYS A 69 13.63 -1.41 6.78
CA LYS A 69 15.09 -1.22 6.95
C LYS A 69 15.93 -1.68 5.76
N LYS A 70 15.32 -2.32 4.77
CA LYS A 70 15.99 -2.83 3.58
C LYS A 70 15.46 -2.13 2.33
N ASP A 71 16.07 -2.41 1.19
CA ASP A 71 15.64 -1.89 -0.10
C ASP A 71 14.21 -2.30 -0.43
N VAL A 72 13.48 -1.41 -1.08
CA VAL A 72 12.05 -1.54 -1.40
C VAL A 72 11.79 -1.21 -2.85
N THR A 73 10.95 -2.03 -3.48
CA THR A 73 10.21 -1.68 -4.67
C THR A 73 8.77 -1.32 -4.27
N ALA A 74 8.39 -0.06 -4.45
CA ALA A 74 7.03 0.39 -4.24
C ALA A 74 6.19 0.11 -5.50
N PHE A 75 5.11 -0.65 -5.36
CA PHE A 75 4.14 -0.90 -6.44
C PHE A 75 2.86 -0.14 -6.10
N VAL A 76 2.63 0.99 -6.78
CA VAL A 76 1.46 1.84 -6.56
C VAL A 76 0.44 1.60 -7.65
N MET A 77 -0.73 1.10 -7.29
CA MET A 77 -1.79 0.79 -8.24
C MET A 77 -3.05 1.60 -7.94
N VAL A 78 -3.46 2.42 -8.91
CA VAL A 78 -4.70 3.19 -8.85
C VAL A 78 -5.50 2.92 -10.12
N ASP A 79 -6.49 2.04 -10.01
CA ASP A 79 -7.34 1.65 -11.14
C ASP A 79 -8.81 2.03 -10.97
N ALA A 80 -9.30 2.14 -9.73
CA ALA A 80 -10.57 2.72 -9.39
C ALA A 80 -10.39 3.88 -8.41
N ILE A 81 -11.12 4.97 -8.58
CA ILE A 81 -11.02 6.17 -7.74
C ILE A 81 -12.20 6.35 -6.79
N SER A 82 -13.34 5.73 -7.09
CA SER A 82 -14.51 5.75 -6.20
C SER A 82 -15.33 4.47 -6.34
N ARG A 83 -15.96 4.07 -5.23
CA ARG A 83 -16.92 2.95 -5.20
C ARG A 83 -18.36 3.37 -5.45
N LYS A 84 -18.71 4.59 -5.07
CA LYS A 84 -20.12 5.03 -4.95
C LYS A 84 -20.57 5.84 -6.12
N TYR A 85 -19.68 6.57 -6.75
CA TYR A 85 -20.03 7.55 -7.76
C TYR A 85 -19.25 7.25 -9.02
N PHE A 86 -19.92 7.32 -10.16
CA PHE A 86 -19.27 7.32 -11.48
C PHE A 86 -18.60 8.69 -11.68
N THR A 87 -17.58 8.94 -10.90
CA THR A 87 -16.82 10.18 -10.93
C THR A 87 -15.42 9.91 -11.44
N SER A 88 -14.88 10.84 -12.18
CA SER A 88 -13.46 10.93 -12.56
C SER A 88 -12.66 11.81 -11.58
N GLU A 89 -13.21 12.09 -10.40
CA GLU A 89 -12.60 12.94 -9.40
C GLU A 89 -11.35 12.30 -8.79
N THR A 90 -10.20 12.86 -9.12
CA THR A 90 -8.88 12.39 -8.65
C THR A 90 -8.23 13.31 -7.64
N SER A 91 -8.91 14.38 -7.19
CA SER A 91 -8.32 15.40 -6.31
C SER A 91 -7.77 14.82 -5.00
N TRP A 92 -8.41 13.80 -4.44
CA TRP A 92 -7.95 13.15 -3.21
C TRP A 92 -6.56 12.50 -3.34
N LEU A 93 -6.08 12.22 -4.56
CA LEU A 93 -4.72 11.74 -4.80
C LEU A 93 -3.68 12.83 -4.48
N TRP A 94 -4.08 14.10 -4.53
CA TRP A 94 -3.22 15.23 -4.20
C TRP A 94 -3.02 15.41 -2.69
N ASP A 95 -3.92 14.85 -1.87
CA ASP A 95 -3.81 14.85 -0.42
C ASP A 95 -2.90 13.72 0.11
N ILE A 96 -2.41 12.82 -0.77
CA ILE A 96 -1.50 11.75 -0.39
C ILE A 96 -0.07 12.28 -0.33
N ASP A 97 0.63 11.96 0.74
CA ASP A 97 2.04 12.32 0.98
C ASP A 97 2.99 11.41 0.16
N PHE A 98 2.92 11.49 -1.17
CA PHE A 98 3.81 10.74 -2.06
C PHE A 98 5.28 11.17 -1.94
N GLU A 99 5.56 12.33 -1.35
CA GLU A 99 6.90 12.79 -0.99
C GLU A 99 7.66 11.75 -0.15
N LEU A 100 6.94 10.91 0.60
CA LEU A 100 7.51 9.78 1.33
C LEU A 100 8.28 8.81 0.44
N LEU A 101 7.91 8.65 -0.84
CA LEU A 101 8.61 7.79 -1.79
C LEU A 101 10.00 8.29 -2.17
N ASN A 102 10.38 9.52 -1.77
CA ASN A 102 11.76 10.01 -1.88
C ASN A 102 12.71 9.38 -0.85
N SER A 103 12.19 8.55 0.06
CA SER A 103 13.01 7.84 1.04
C SER A 103 14.13 7.03 0.39
N PRO A 104 15.35 7.03 0.96
CA PRO A 104 16.53 6.40 0.36
C PRO A 104 16.42 4.87 0.21
N ASN A 105 15.54 4.21 0.98
CA ASN A 105 15.28 2.77 0.84
C ASN A 105 14.36 2.44 -0.35
N ILE A 106 13.62 3.40 -0.90
CA ILE A 106 12.82 3.21 -2.10
C ILE A 106 13.74 3.26 -3.32
N LYS A 107 14.04 2.08 -3.86
CA LYS A 107 14.96 1.92 -4.99
C LYS A 107 14.25 1.89 -6.33
N LYS A 108 13.02 1.45 -6.34
CA LYS A 108 12.20 1.38 -7.54
C LYS A 108 10.73 1.68 -7.21
N ILE A 109 10.07 2.30 -8.15
CA ILE A 109 8.63 2.56 -8.09
C ILE A 109 8.02 1.99 -9.37
N VAL A 110 6.97 1.18 -9.23
CA VAL A 110 6.13 0.73 -10.35
C VAL A 110 4.76 1.35 -10.16
N LEU A 111 4.34 2.14 -11.12
CA LEU A 111 3.06 2.85 -11.11
C LEU A 111 2.14 2.27 -12.17
N THR A 112 0.96 1.80 -11.77
CA THR A 112 0.06 1.10 -12.67
C THR A 112 -1.42 1.40 -12.43
N GLY A 113 -2.26 0.96 -13.38
CA GLY A 113 -3.70 1.12 -13.37
C GLY A 113 -4.17 2.28 -14.24
N ARG A 114 -5.48 2.40 -14.36
CA ARG A 114 -6.14 3.39 -15.24
C ARG A 114 -5.68 4.83 -14.97
N TYR A 115 -5.49 5.17 -13.70
CA TYR A 115 -5.11 6.51 -13.26
C TYR A 115 -3.60 6.68 -13.01
N ALA A 116 -2.78 5.78 -13.56
CA ALA A 116 -1.33 5.86 -13.41
C ALA A 116 -0.74 7.18 -13.94
N SER A 117 -1.32 7.75 -15.02
CA SER A 117 -0.88 9.05 -15.54
C SER A 117 -1.17 10.21 -14.59
N ASP A 118 -2.36 10.20 -13.95
CA ASP A 118 -2.74 11.24 -12.97
C ASP A 118 -1.83 11.19 -11.74
N VAL A 119 -1.52 9.98 -11.26
CA VAL A 119 -0.58 9.80 -10.16
C VAL A 119 0.85 10.17 -10.56
N ALA A 120 1.25 9.90 -11.82
CA ALA A 120 2.56 10.32 -12.31
C ALA A 120 2.71 11.84 -12.34
N GLU A 121 1.65 12.57 -12.71
CA GLU A 121 1.63 14.02 -12.59
C GLU A 121 1.83 14.48 -11.13
N ARG A 122 1.10 13.87 -10.19
CA ARG A 122 1.30 14.14 -8.76
C ARG A 122 2.72 13.81 -8.28
N PHE A 123 3.36 12.78 -8.84
CA PHE A 123 4.75 12.44 -8.56
C PHE A 123 5.74 13.52 -8.99
N LEU A 124 5.49 14.21 -10.11
CA LEU A 124 6.31 15.36 -10.53
C LEU A 124 6.32 16.44 -9.44
N TYR A 125 5.16 16.77 -8.89
CA TYR A 125 5.05 17.77 -7.83
C TYR A 125 5.65 17.29 -6.50
N ALA A 126 5.66 15.96 -6.26
CA ALA A 126 6.31 15.36 -5.10
C ALA A 126 7.85 15.31 -5.24
N GLY A 127 8.39 15.71 -6.38
CA GLY A 127 9.84 15.66 -6.64
C GLY A 127 10.38 14.24 -6.75
N ILE A 128 9.55 13.28 -7.20
CA ILE A 128 9.98 11.89 -7.38
C ILE A 128 10.94 11.78 -8.55
N ASP A 129 12.08 11.12 -8.32
CA ASP A 129 13.04 10.80 -9.39
C ASP A 129 12.47 9.74 -10.33
N PHE A 130 12.08 10.14 -11.53
CA PHE A 130 11.52 9.25 -12.55
C PHE A 130 12.50 8.21 -13.09
N ASN A 131 13.82 8.35 -12.85
CA ASN A 131 14.76 7.28 -13.14
C ASN A 131 14.52 6.01 -12.30
N LYS A 132 13.85 6.16 -11.15
CA LYS A 132 13.41 5.05 -10.30
C LYS A 132 12.01 4.53 -10.65
N ALA A 133 11.25 5.26 -11.47
CA ALA A 133 9.85 4.97 -11.74
C ALA A 133 9.66 4.26 -13.09
N TYR A 134 8.82 3.25 -13.08
CA TYR A 134 8.31 2.58 -14.27
C TYR A 134 6.79 2.76 -14.30
N LEU A 135 6.29 3.39 -15.35
CA LEU A 135 4.87 3.64 -15.53
C LEU A 135 4.32 2.68 -16.59
N GLU A 136 3.31 1.89 -16.21
CA GLU A 136 2.62 0.95 -17.09
C GLU A 136 1.15 0.85 -16.67
N LYS A 137 0.24 1.25 -17.57
CA LYS A 137 -1.20 1.24 -17.27
C LYS A 137 -1.78 -0.16 -17.18
N ASP A 138 -1.26 -1.09 -17.99
CA ASP A 138 -1.69 -2.48 -17.96
C ASP A 138 -1.11 -3.19 -16.72
N ILE A 139 -2.01 -3.64 -15.86
CA ILE A 139 -1.65 -4.24 -14.55
C ILE A 139 -0.90 -5.55 -14.74
N GLU A 140 -1.25 -6.36 -15.76
CA GLU A 140 -0.58 -7.62 -16.01
C GLU A 140 0.86 -7.41 -16.46
N THR A 141 1.09 -6.49 -17.37
CA THR A 141 2.42 -6.09 -17.83
C THR A 141 3.25 -5.53 -16.67
N ALA A 142 2.65 -4.68 -15.83
CA ALA A 142 3.31 -4.14 -14.63
C ALA A 142 3.70 -5.25 -13.63
N VAL A 143 2.83 -6.23 -13.38
CA VAL A 143 3.13 -7.37 -12.51
C VAL A 143 4.21 -8.25 -13.13
N ASN A 144 4.18 -8.48 -14.44
CA ASN A 144 5.24 -9.23 -15.13
C ASN A 144 6.59 -8.51 -15.06
N TYR A 145 6.60 -7.19 -15.14
CA TYR A 145 7.81 -6.38 -14.96
C TYR A 145 8.46 -6.61 -13.58
N LEU A 146 7.67 -6.76 -12.52
CA LEU A 146 8.19 -7.04 -11.17
C LEU A 146 9.01 -8.33 -11.09
N LYS A 147 8.72 -9.35 -11.89
CA LYS A 147 9.41 -10.64 -11.83
C LYS A 147 10.93 -10.50 -11.97
N ASN A 148 11.37 -9.60 -12.85
CA ASN A 148 12.78 -9.45 -13.22
C ASN A 148 13.39 -8.10 -12.81
N ASN A 149 12.58 -7.16 -12.33
CA ASN A 149 13.01 -5.78 -12.11
C ASN A 149 12.80 -5.31 -10.66
N THR A 150 12.48 -6.20 -9.75
CA THR A 150 12.33 -5.88 -8.33
C THR A 150 13.69 -5.68 -7.66
N ILE A 151 13.78 -4.70 -6.79
CA ILE A 151 14.91 -4.46 -5.88
C ILE A 151 14.36 -4.51 -4.46
N GLY A 152 14.85 -5.48 -3.68
CA GLY A 152 14.42 -5.67 -2.29
C GLY A 152 12.99 -6.22 -2.16
N HIS A 153 12.28 -5.82 -1.10
CA HIS A 153 10.92 -6.26 -0.84
C HIS A 153 9.90 -5.42 -1.61
N ILE A 154 8.82 -6.04 -2.08
CA ILE A 154 7.75 -5.32 -2.78
C ILE A 154 6.72 -4.85 -1.75
N TYR A 155 6.44 -3.54 -1.68
CA TYR A 155 5.25 -3.04 -1.02
C TYR A 155 4.24 -2.59 -2.08
N ALA A 156 3.16 -3.36 -2.21
CA ALA A 156 2.06 -3.03 -3.11
C ALA A 156 1.01 -2.21 -2.35
N ILE A 157 0.72 -1.03 -2.85
CA ILE A 157 -0.17 -0.04 -2.23
C ILE A 157 -1.31 0.23 -3.20
N THR A 158 -2.53 -0.07 -2.78
CA THR A 158 -3.73 0.13 -3.61
C THR A 158 -4.98 0.32 -2.77
N CYS A 159 -6.11 0.56 -3.42
CA CYS A 159 -7.39 0.56 -2.73
C CYS A 159 -7.98 -0.85 -2.61
N PHE A 160 -8.87 -1.01 -1.63
CA PHE A 160 -9.49 -2.30 -1.32
C PHE A 160 -10.26 -2.92 -2.50
N SER A 161 -10.89 -2.11 -3.35
CA SER A 161 -11.62 -2.62 -4.52
C SER A 161 -10.71 -3.13 -5.62
N ASP A 162 -9.47 -2.66 -5.69
CA ASP A 162 -8.51 -3.04 -6.72
C ASP A 162 -7.60 -4.20 -6.33
N GLN A 163 -7.52 -4.54 -5.04
CA GLN A 163 -6.61 -5.56 -4.54
C GLN A 163 -6.71 -6.89 -5.30
N HIS A 164 -7.92 -7.31 -5.70
CA HIS A 164 -8.15 -8.55 -6.44
C HIS A 164 -7.43 -8.56 -7.79
N LYS A 165 -7.21 -7.38 -8.40
CA LYS A 165 -6.51 -7.25 -9.67
C LYS A 165 -5.03 -7.65 -9.56
N LEU A 166 -4.39 -7.35 -8.42
CA LEU A 166 -3.06 -7.84 -8.12
C LEU A 166 -3.10 -9.31 -7.67
N LEU A 167 -3.96 -9.65 -6.70
CA LEU A 167 -3.97 -10.97 -6.08
C LEU A 167 -4.28 -12.10 -7.06
N ASN A 168 -5.04 -11.83 -8.13
CA ASN A 168 -5.30 -12.80 -9.20
C ASN A 168 -4.09 -13.06 -10.13
N ARG A 169 -3.00 -12.31 -9.98
CA ARG A 169 -1.79 -12.37 -10.83
C ARG A 169 -0.52 -12.78 -10.10
N VAL A 170 -0.63 -13.00 -8.80
CA VAL A 170 0.48 -13.36 -7.91
C VAL A 170 0.14 -14.57 -7.08
N GLU A 171 1.14 -15.22 -6.51
CA GLU A 171 0.97 -16.30 -5.54
C GLU A 171 0.71 -15.71 -4.16
N VAL A 172 -0.48 -15.89 -3.62
CA VAL A 172 -0.82 -15.44 -2.25
C VAL A 172 -0.24 -16.42 -1.24
N LEU A 173 0.53 -15.90 -0.31
CA LEU A 173 1.11 -16.68 0.79
C LEU A 173 0.10 -16.77 1.94
N LYS A 174 0.01 -17.96 2.55
CA LYS A 174 -0.93 -18.24 3.65
C LYS A 174 -0.31 -17.90 5.00
#